data_f3238e34fcff25858a4b0695f867dcf7
#
_entry.id   f3238e34fcff25858a4b0695f867dcf7
#
_cell.length_a   1.000
_cell.length_b   1.000
_cell.length_c   1.000
_cell.angle_alpha   90.00
_cell.angle_beta   90.00
_cell.angle_gamma   90.00
#
_symmetry.space_group_name_H-M   'P 1'
#
loop_
_entity.id
_entity.type
_entity.pdbx_description
1 polymer ?
#
loop_
_entity_poly.entity_id
_entity_poly.type
_entity_poly.pdbx_seq_one_letter_code
_entity_poly.pdbx_strand_id
1 'polypeptide(L)'
;MKKFVTLLLTAALAVTAATTAFADDTATQIGPSTTPPSKAIDVTYTVNPSYTVTIPANITLNTAAPSTATVTATDVTIPNGQKVRVTLNSKNNFYVITNEGARGTYTVKKDNSTTPISNGATVLEANYGTKSTVLTFEFQKKNVTYSGEYKDTVTFTVSVGN
;
A
#
# COMPACT_ATOMS: atom_id res chain seq x y z
N MET A 1 -6.71 31.44 -15.30
CA MET A 1 -6.83 30.62 -14.08
C MET A 1 -7.17 29.19 -14.52
N LYS A 2 -6.17 28.32 -14.59
CA LYS A 2 -6.36 26.90 -14.97
C LYS A 2 -6.66 26.11 -13.70
N LYS A 3 -7.87 25.56 -13.61
CA LYS A 3 -8.31 24.72 -12.50
C LYS A 3 -7.63 23.34 -12.66
N PHE A 4 -6.74 22.99 -11.74
CA PHE A 4 -6.22 21.63 -11.64
C PHE A 4 -7.30 20.74 -11.03
N VAL A 5 -7.78 19.77 -11.79
CA VAL A 5 -8.65 18.70 -11.29
C VAL A 5 -7.74 17.62 -10.72
N THR A 6 -7.70 17.53 -9.39
CA THR A 6 -7.02 16.44 -8.68
C THR A 6 -7.92 15.22 -8.76
N LEU A 7 -7.57 14.25 -9.60
CA LEU A 7 -8.26 12.96 -9.66
C LEU A 7 -7.66 12.06 -8.57
N LEU A 8 -8.36 11.94 -7.45
CA LEU A 8 -8.05 10.95 -6.43
C LEU A 8 -8.54 9.58 -6.93
N LEU A 9 -7.62 8.72 -7.36
CA LEU A 9 -7.93 7.33 -7.65
C LEU A 9 -7.86 6.52 -6.35
N THR A 10 -9.00 6.39 -5.68
CA THR A 10 -9.14 5.53 -4.49
C THR A 10 -9.50 4.13 -4.96
N ALA A 11 -8.53 3.22 -5.01
CA ALA A 11 -8.81 1.81 -5.23
C ALA A 11 -9.23 1.18 -3.88
N ALA A 12 -10.53 1.14 -3.61
CA ALA A 12 -11.10 0.39 -2.50
C ALA A 12 -11.44 -1.02 -2.99
N LEU A 13 -10.65 -2.02 -2.62
CA LEU A 13 -11.00 -3.42 -2.82
C LEU A 13 -11.81 -3.89 -1.61
N ALA A 14 -13.14 -3.76 -1.66
CA ALA A 14 -14.03 -4.33 -0.66
C ALA A 14 -14.27 -5.81 -0.97
N VAL A 15 -13.61 -6.70 -0.25
CA VAL A 15 -13.96 -8.12 -0.24
C VAL A 15 -15.08 -8.31 0.78
N THR A 16 -16.32 -8.32 0.32
CA THR A 16 -17.48 -8.69 1.15
C THR A 16 -17.58 -10.22 1.20
N ALA A 17 -17.01 -10.83 2.24
CA ALA A 17 -17.35 -12.20 2.59
C ALA A 17 -18.63 -12.18 3.43
N ALA A 18 -19.73 -12.68 2.89
CA ALA A 18 -20.94 -12.92 3.65
C ALA A 18 -20.67 -14.08 4.63
N THR A 19 -20.60 -13.77 5.93
CA THR A 19 -20.57 -14.80 6.96
C THR A 19 -21.99 -15.17 7.33
N THR A 20 -22.42 -16.38 6.98
CA THR A 20 -23.60 -16.98 7.61
C THR A 20 -23.17 -17.44 9.01
N ALA A 21 -23.64 -16.74 10.04
CA ALA A 21 -23.54 -17.23 11.40
C ALA A 21 -24.54 -18.41 11.53
N PHE A 22 -24.04 -19.63 11.56
CA PHE A 22 -24.82 -20.77 11.98
C PHE A 22 -24.75 -20.83 13.50
N ALA A 23 -25.79 -20.34 14.17
CA ALA A 23 -26.05 -20.72 15.55
C ALA A 23 -26.67 -22.11 15.51
N ASP A 24 -25.91 -23.12 15.90
CA ASP A 24 -26.49 -24.43 16.24
C ASP A 24 -27.20 -24.26 17.59
N ASP A 25 -28.51 -23.98 17.51
CA ASP A 25 -29.37 -23.63 18.67
C ASP A 25 -29.95 -24.89 19.31
N THR A 26 -29.17 -25.95 19.47
CA THR A 26 -29.57 -27.10 20.30
C THR A 26 -29.11 -26.84 21.75
N ALA A 27 -29.98 -26.22 22.54
CA ALA A 27 -29.77 -26.10 23.97
C ALA A 27 -29.64 -27.50 24.59
N THR A 28 -28.51 -27.76 25.24
CA THR A 28 -28.29 -29.00 25.98
C THR A 28 -28.66 -28.79 27.44
N GLN A 29 -29.63 -29.57 27.93
CA GLN A 29 -29.97 -29.57 29.36
C GLN A 29 -28.95 -30.42 30.13
N ILE A 30 -28.42 -29.84 31.23
CA ILE A 30 -27.52 -30.52 32.16
C ILE A 30 -28.34 -30.93 33.38
N GLY A 31 -28.53 -32.24 33.55
CA GLY A 31 -29.25 -32.82 34.70
C GLY A 31 -28.32 -33.60 35.64
N PRO A 32 -28.82 -34.08 36.80
CA PRO A 32 -28.00 -34.85 37.75
C PRO A 32 -27.49 -36.18 37.23
N SER A 33 -28.01 -36.66 36.12
CA SER A 33 -27.55 -37.90 35.43
C SER A 33 -26.53 -37.64 34.31
N THR A 34 -26.19 -36.37 34.07
CA THR A 34 -25.15 -36.01 33.06
C THR A 34 -23.77 -36.14 33.69
N THR A 35 -22.89 -36.96 33.12
CA THR A 35 -21.53 -37.17 33.66
C THR A 35 -20.50 -36.81 32.57
N PRO A 36 -19.65 -35.79 32.81
CA PRO A 36 -19.65 -34.88 33.94
C PRO A 36 -20.82 -33.85 33.89
N PRO A 37 -21.27 -33.28 35.00
CA PRO A 37 -22.36 -32.30 35.03
C PRO A 37 -21.91 -30.90 34.57
N SER A 38 -21.28 -30.88 33.43
CA SER A 38 -20.76 -29.65 32.81
C SER A 38 -20.77 -29.82 31.29
N LYS A 39 -20.94 -28.72 30.58
CA LYS A 39 -20.83 -28.64 29.12
C LYS A 39 -19.94 -27.44 28.75
N ALA A 40 -18.95 -27.71 27.92
CA ALA A 40 -18.22 -26.62 27.27
C ALA A 40 -19.02 -26.11 26.08
N ILE A 41 -19.01 -24.82 25.88
CA ILE A 41 -19.54 -24.15 24.69
C ILE A 41 -18.42 -23.33 24.05
N ASP A 42 -18.39 -23.28 22.74
CA ASP A 42 -17.48 -22.41 22.00
C ASP A 42 -18.10 -21.02 21.87
N VAL A 43 -17.33 -20.02 22.26
CA VAL A 43 -17.67 -18.61 22.01
C VAL A 43 -16.75 -18.11 20.94
N THR A 44 -17.28 -17.79 19.76
CA THR A 44 -16.50 -17.38 18.60
C THR A 44 -16.84 -15.96 18.17
N TYR A 45 -15.83 -15.25 17.70
CA TYR A 45 -15.95 -13.96 17.04
C TYR A 45 -15.02 -13.90 15.84
N THR A 46 -15.54 -13.49 14.70
CA THR A 46 -14.75 -13.42 13.46
C THR A 46 -14.53 -11.99 13.04
N VAL A 47 -13.27 -11.64 12.77
CA VAL A 47 -12.88 -10.35 12.21
C VAL A 47 -12.42 -10.58 10.77
N ASN A 48 -13.08 -9.94 9.82
CA ASN A 48 -12.68 -10.01 8.42
C ASN A 48 -11.46 -9.11 8.16
N PRO A 49 -10.49 -9.56 7.35
CA PRO A 49 -9.36 -8.73 6.94
C PRO A 49 -9.83 -7.48 6.19
N SER A 50 -9.24 -6.33 6.51
CA SER A 50 -9.48 -5.07 5.82
C SER A 50 -8.22 -4.21 5.78
N TYR A 51 -8.07 -3.39 4.76
CA TYR A 51 -7.07 -2.33 4.67
C TYR A 51 -7.41 -1.35 3.56
N THR A 52 -6.90 -0.13 3.66
CA THR A 52 -6.94 0.88 2.59
C THR A 52 -5.52 1.37 2.34
N VAL A 53 -5.07 1.41 1.07
CA VAL A 53 -3.78 1.99 0.69
C VAL A 53 -4.02 3.20 -0.19
N THR A 54 -3.52 4.36 0.26
CA THR A 54 -3.53 5.61 -0.51
C THR A 54 -2.19 5.81 -1.18
N ILE A 55 -2.20 6.01 -2.49
CA ILE A 55 -1.04 6.20 -3.36
C ILE A 55 -1.15 7.58 -4.01
N PRO A 56 -0.04 8.33 -4.22
CA PRO A 56 -0.05 9.62 -4.89
C PRO A 56 -0.52 9.49 -6.35
N ALA A 57 -1.27 10.48 -6.83
CA ALA A 57 -1.80 10.47 -8.21
C ALA A 57 -0.70 10.71 -9.26
N ASN A 58 0.14 11.73 -9.03
CA ASN A 58 1.22 12.13 -9.94
C ASN A 58 2.39 12.74 -9.16
N ILE A 59 3.59 12.65 -9.73
CA ILE A 59 4.79 13.26 -9.20
C ILE A 59 5.43 14.10 -10.30
N THR A 60 5.61 15.39 -10.04
CA THR A 60 6.35 16.29 -10.93
C THR A 60 7.77 16.45 -10.38
N LEU A 61 8.75 16.01 -11.15
CA LEU A 61 10.16 16.18 -10.79
C LEU A 61 10.57 17.65 -10.93
N ASN A 62 11.38 18.13 -9.99
CA ASN A 62 11.87 19.50 -9.97
C ASN A 62 13.39 19.50 -9.86
N THR A 63 14.03 20.44 -10.57
CA THR A 63 15.49 20.61 -10.55
C THR A 63 15.99 21.49 -9.39
N ALA A 64 15.11 22.29 -8.80
CA ALA A 64 15.46 23.21 -7.72
C ALA A 64 15.34 22.58 -6.33
N ALA A 65 14.40 21.63 -6.17
CA ALA A 65 14.17 20.92 -4.91
C ALA A 65 13.62 19.51 -5.18
N PRO A 66 13.87 18.53 -4.31
CA PRO A 66 13.25 17.23 -4.38
C PRO A 66 11.71 17.30 -4.28
N SER A 67 11.03 16.44 -5.00
CA SER A 67 9.59 16.28 -4.90
C SER A 67 9.26 15.15 -3.91
N THR A 68 8.24 15.33 -3.10
CA THR A 68 7.84 14.32 -2.11
C THR A 68 6.45 13.75 -2.41
N ALA A 69 6.25 12.50 -2.03
CA ALA A 69 4.97 11.82 -2.12
C ALA A 69 4.79 10.88 -0.92
N THR A 70 3.59 10.84 -0.37
CA THR A 70 3.28 9.98 0.78
C THR A 70 2.45 8.77 0.33
N VAL A 71 2.87 7.60 0.75
CA VAL A 71 2.10 6.35 0.64
C VAL A 71 1.61 6.00 2.04
N THR A 72 0.30 5.75 2.18
CA THR A 72 -0.31 5.47 3.48
C THR A 72 -1.17 4.22 3.42
N ALA A 73 -1.03 3.33 4.41
CA ALA A 73 -1.98 2.26 4.69
C ALA A 73 -2.77 2.62 5.95
N THR A 74 -4.10 2.52 5.89
CA THR A 74 -5.02 2.77 7.01
C THR A 74 -5.93 1.58 7.24
N ASP A 75 -6.53 1.52 8.43
CA ASP A 75 -7.51 0.51 8.82
C ASP A 75 -7.02 -0.93 8.59
N VAL A 76 -5.70 -1.13 8.78
CA VAL A 76 -5.08 -2.43 8.54
C VAL A 76 -5.49 -3.40 9.64
N THR A 77 -6.32 -4.37 9.26
CA THR A 77 -6.77 -5.51 10.07
C THR A 77 -6.56 -6.76 9.22
N ILE A 78 -5.51 -7.53 9.52
CA ILE A 78 -5.09 -8.70 8.73
C ILE A 78 -4.68 -9.83 9.67
N PRO A 79 -4.60 -11.08 9.19
CA PRO A 79 -4.16 -12.22 10.01
C PRO A 79 -2.80 -11.98 10.66
N ASN A 80 -2.64 -12.48 11.87
CA ASN A 80 -1.36 -12.38 12.60
C ASN A 80 -0.22 -13.00 11.78
N GLY A 81 0.93 -12.33 11.77
CA GLY A 81 2.10 -12.75 10.99
C GLY A 81 2.11 -12.24 9.54
N GLN A 82 0.99 -11.74 9.01
CA GLN A 82 0.94 -11.14 7.68
C GLN A 82 1.22 -9.64 7.71
N LYS A 83 1.54 -9.09 6.53
CA LYS A 83 1.75 -7.66 6.30
C LYS A 83 1.11 -7.22 5.00
N VAL A 84 0.55 -6.02 5.00
CA VAL A 84 0.29 -5.27 3.78
C VAL A 84 1.63 -4.70 3.32
N ARG A 85 2.05 -5.02 2.10
CA ARG A 85 3.28 -4.51 1.48
C ARG A 85 2.94 -3.69 0.27
N VAL A 86 3.65 -2.57 0.10
CA VAL A 86 3.60 -1.77 -1.12
C VAL A 86 5.00 -1.77 -1.72
N THR A 87 5.11 -2.25 -2.96
CA THR A 87 6.36 -2.20 -3.73
C THR A 87 6.27 -1.14 -4.81
N LEU A 88 7.40 -0.51 -5.14
CA LEU A 88 7.52 0.52 -6.15
C LEU A 88 8.35 0.01 -7.33
N ASN A 89 7.78 0.05 -8.54
CA ASN A 89 8.46 -0.32 -9.78
C ASN A 89 8.46 0.85 -10.77
N SER A 90 9.63 1.27 -11.20
CA SER A 90 9.83 2.19 -12.32
C SER A 90 9.92 1.40 -13.62
N LYS A 91 9.13 1.75 -14.62
CA LYS A 91 9.15 1.13 -15.95
C LYS A 91 10.52 1.30 -16.63
N ASN A 92 11.13 2.46 -16.45
CA ASN A 92 12.38 2.83 -17.08
C ASN A 92 13.58 2.77 -16.12
N ASN A 93 13.47 2.03 -15.01
CA ASN A 93 14.55 1.88 -14.01
C ASN A 93 15.08 3.24 -13.50
N PHE A 94 14.16 4.14 -13.10
CA PHE A 94 14.42 5.50 -12.63
C PHE A 94 15.06 6.44 -13.67
N TYR A 95 14.75 6.20 -14.95
CA TYR A 95 15.00 7.16 -16.02
C TYR A 95 13.67 7.78 -16.49
N VAL A 96 13.65 9.09 -16.63
CA VAL A 96 12.64 9.78 -17.41
C VAL A 96 13.12 9.93 -18.84
N ILE A 97 12.28 9.64 -19.83
CA ILE A 97 12.65 9.53 -21.24
C ILE A 97 11.72 10.40 -22.08
N THR A 98 12.26 11.15 -23.04
CA THR A 98 11.46 11.85 -24.06
C THR A 98 11.02 10.87 -25.17
N ASN A 99 10.09 11.30 -26.01
CA ASN A 99 9.67 10.51 -27.18
C ASN A 99 10.83 10.26 -28.16
N GLU A 100 11.81 11.16 -28.22
CA GLU A 100 13.01 11.06 -29.05
C GLU A 100 14.15 10.26 -28.40
N GLY A 101 13.92 9.70 -27.21
CA GLY A 101 14.86 8.84 -26.50
C GLY A 101 15.90 9.56 -25.63
N ALA A 102 15.82 10.88 -25.49
CA ALA A 102 16.66 11.61 -24.52
C ALA A 102 16.29 11.22 -23.08
N ARG A 103 17.32 11.12 -22.21
CA ARG A 103 17.15 10.57 -20.86
C ARG A 103 17.55 11.56 -19.77
N GLY A 104 16.82 11.55 -18.67
CA GLY A 104 17.20 12.13 -17.39
C GLY A 104 17.12 11.06 -16.31
N THR A 105 17.97 11.14 -15.30
CA THR A 105 17.98 10.19 -14.18
C THR A 105 17.35 10.83 -12.96
N TYR A 106 16.61 10.06 -12.18
CA TYR A 106 16.16 10.44 -10.85
C TYR A 106 16.41 9.32 -9.85
N THR A 107 16.44 9.64 -8.57
CA THR A 107 16.52 8.68 -7.49
C THR A 107 15.30 8.81 -6.60
N VAL A 108 14.93 7.72 -5.95
CA VAL A 108 13.86 7.69 -4.95
C VAL A 108 14.45 7.26 -3.61
N LYS A 109 14.18 8.02 -2.58
CA LYS A 109 14.56 7.72 -1.20
C LYS A 109 13.33 7.52 -0.35
N LYS A 110 13.44 6.69 0.66
CA LYS A 110 12.36 6.36 1.59
C LYS A 110 12.58 7.09 2.91
N ASP A 111 11.55 7.78 3.38
CA ASP A 111 11.58 8.53 4.64
C ASP A 111 12.78 9.50 4.68
N ASN A 112 13.57 9.49 5.75
CA ASN A 112 14.78 10.31 5.87
C ASN A 112 16.06 9.56 5.45
N SER A 113 15.94 8.47 4.68
CA SER A 113 17.11 7.72 4.22
C SER A 113 17.95 8.54 3.24
N THR A 114 19.26 8.45 3.36
CA THR A 114 20.20 9.00 2.37
C THR A 114 20.44 8.05 1.19
N THR A 115 20.12 6.77 1.37
CA THR A 115 20.32 5.73 0.34
C THR A 115 19.10 5.62 -0.56
N PRO A 116 19.25 5.71 -1.89
CA PRO A 116 18.17 5.45 -2.84
C PRO A 116 17.67 4.01 -2.76
N ILE A 117 16.38 3.83 -3.00
CA ILE A 117 15.80 2.49 -3.13
C ILE A 117 16.09 1.89 -4.52
N SER A 118 16.13 0.56 -4.58
CA SER A 118 16.21 -0.16 -5.85
C SER A 118 14.84 -0.26 -6.52
N ASN A 119 14.84 -0.49 -7.82
CA ASN A 119 13.60 -0.81 -8.54
C ASN A 119 13.00 -2.12 -8.00
N GLY A 120 11.70 -2.16 -7.74
CA GLY A 120 11.02 -3.28 -7.09
C GLY A 120 11.10 -3.30 -5.56
N ALA A 121 11.66 -2.27 -4.93
CA ALA A 121 11.79 -2.22 -3.48
C ALA A 121 10.44 -2.08 -2.76
N THR A 122 10.34 -2.67 -1.57
CA THR A 122 9.21 -2.45 -0.66
C THR A 122 9.34 -1.08 0.00
N VAL A 123 8.38 -0.21 -0.28
CA VAL A 123 8.33 1.16 0.25
C VAL A 123 7.50 1.29 1.52
N LEU A 124 6.48 0.44 1.70
CA LEU A 124 5.66 0.42 2.91
C LEU A 124 5.39 -1.01 3.35
N GLU A 125 5.46 -1.26 4.66
CA GLU A 125 4.95 -2.47 5.31
C GLU A 125 4.08 -2.07 6.50
N ALA A 126 2.87 -2.64 6.60
CA ALA A 126 1.94 -2.44 7.70
C ALA A 126 1.32 -3.77 8.12
N ASN A 127 1.31 -4.05 9.43
CA ASN A 127 0.71 -5.26 10.01
C ASN A 127 -0.57 -4.96 10.81
N TYR A 128 -0.78 -3.72 11.24
CA TYR A 128 -2.00 -3.24 11.88
C TYR A 128 -2.07 -1.71 11.87
N GLY A 129 -3.28 -1.17 12.04
CA GLY A 129 -3.55 0.26 12.22
C GLY A 129 -3.17 1.11 11.02
N THR A 130 -2.56 2.28 11.27
CA THR A 130 -2.13 3.22 10.24
C THR A 130 -0.62 3.27 10.13
N LYS A 131 -0.10 3.21 8.92
CA LYS A 131 1.32 3.33 8.60
C LYS A 131 1.50 4.20 7.37
N SER A 132 2.48 5.10 7.41
CA SER A 132 2.85 5.95 6.28
C SER A 132 4.33 5.91 6.00
N THR A 133 4.70 6.19 4.75
CA THR A 133 6.08 6.42 4.31
C THR A 133 6.11 7.62 3.38
N VAL A 134 7.15 8.43 3.48
CA VAL A 134 7.41 9.55 2.58
C VAL A 134 8.47 9.11 1.58
N LEU A 135 8.17 9.26 0.30
CA LEU A 135 9.10 9.02 -0.79
C LEU A 135 9.60 10.36 -1.31
N THR A 136 10.91 10.51 -1.41
CA THR A 136 11.58 11.71 -1.92
C THR A 136 12.18 11.39 -3.28
N PHE A 137 11.74 12.11 -4.30
CA PHE A 137 12.20 11.98 -5.69
C PHE A 137 13.17 13.11 -6.01
N GLU A 138 14.42 12.76 -6.30
CA GLU A 138 15.49 13.72 -6.61
C GLU A 138 15.89 13.59 -8.07
N PHE A 139 15.66 14.64 -8.84
CA PHE A 139 16.02 14.67 -10.26
C PHE A 139 17.49 15.08 -10.44
N GLN A 140 18.21 14.34 -11.28
CA GLN A 140 19.61 14.56 -11.58
C GLN A 140 19.75 15.31 -12.92
N LYS A 141 19.83 16.64 -12.88
CA LYS A 141 19.88 17.50 -14.08
C LYS A 141 21.11 17.25 -14.99
N LYS A 142 22.15 16.64 -14.47
CA LYS A 142 23.47 16.52 -15.14
C LYS A 142 23.42 15.93 -16.56
N ASN A 143 22.41 15.12 -16.86
CA ASN A 143 22.33 14.36 -18.14
C ASN A 143 21.18 14.85 -19.04
N VAL A 144 20.55 15.98 -18.73
CA VAL A 144 19.46 16.53 -19.54
C VAL A 144 20.02 17.58 -20.49
N THR A 145 20.11 17.23 -21.76
CA THR A 145 20.71 18.08 -22.80
C THR A 145 19.69 18.66 -23.79
N TYR A 146 18.49 18.07 -23.85
CA TYR A 146 17.47 18.47 -24.81
C TYR A 146 16.23 19.02 -24.09
N SER A 147 15.54 19.94 -24.75
CA SER A 147 14.20 20.37 -24.31
C SER A 147 13.17 19.29 -24.64
N GLY A 148 12.08 19.24 -23.87
CA GLY A 148 11.00 18.28 -24.10
C GLY A 148 10.35 17.80 -22.80
N GLU A 149 9.33 17.00 -22.94
CA GLU A 149 8.67 16.35 -21.82
C GLU A 149 9.33 15.01 -21.54
N TYR A 150 9.90 14.88 -20.35
CA TYR A 150 10.53 13.65 -19.85
C TYR A 150 9.57 12.87 -18.97
N LYS A 151 9.31 11.60 -19.29
CA LYS A 151 8.33 10.76 -18.58
C LYS A 151 8.92 9.43 -18.11
N ASP A 152 8.46 8.97 -16.96
CA ASP A 152 8.54 7.59 -16.52
C ASP A 152 7.18 7.17 -15.96
N THR A 153 6.93 5.87 -15.89
CA THR A 153 5.77 5.30 -15.23
C THR A 153 6.23 4.55 -14.00
N VAL A 154 5.78 4.99 -12.84
CA VAL A 154 6.01 4.31 -11.56
C VAL A 154 4.74 3.58 -11.17
N THR A 155 4.86 2.26 -10.93
CA THR A 155 3.78 1.40 -10.51
C THR A 155 3.95 1.03 -9.05
N PHE A 156 2.91 1.23 -8.26
CA PHE A 156 2.82 0.74 -6.88
C PHE A 156 1.97 -0.53 -6.87
N THR A 157 2.55 -1.63 -6.39
CA THR A 157 1.86 -2.91 -6.24
C THR A 157 1.61 -3.19 -4.78
N VAL A 158 0.35 -3.48 -4.43
CA VAL A 158 -0.06 -3.82 -3.06
C VAL A 158 -0.26 -5.32 -2.96
N SER A 159 0.30 -5.93 -1.92
CA SER A 159 0.15 -7.35 -1.62
C SER A 159 -0.02 -7.57 -0.12
N VAL A 160 -0.66 -8.70 0.25
CA VAL A 160 -0.76 -9.17 1.63
C VAL A 160 -0.11 -10.55 1.71
N GLY A 161 0.75 -10.75 2.72
CA GLY A 161 1.43 -12.03 2.93
C GLY A 161 2.48 -11.95 4.04
N ASN A 162 3.17 -13.05 4.25
CA ASN A 162 4.25 -13.20 5.24
C ASN A 162 5.54 -12.52 4.78
#